data_582c1827fbc744881873ddf4f914d4c0
#
_entry.id   582c1827fbc744881873ddf4f914d4c0
#
_cell.length_a   1.000
_cell.length_b   1.000
_cell.length_c   1.000
_cell.angle_alpha   90.00
_cell.angle_beta   90.00
_cell.angle_gamma   90.00
#
_symmetry.space_group_name_H-M   'P 1'
#
loop_
_entity.id
_entity.type
_entity.pdbx_description
1 polymer ?
#
loop_
_entity_poly.entity_id
_entity_poly.type
_entity_poly.pdbx_seq_one_letter_code
_entity_poly.pdbx_strand_id
1 'polypeptide(L)'
;MSAKTPPKTADFSQARERELHRSTLPKECLKVLQVTDTHLYADDGGRLLGVNTLDSFRSVIDTFLETGWQPDLILATGDLVHDATPRGYRQLAKLLDHFGVPVYCLPGNHDVPVIMRDHLQSDFVSCPRVVDHKGWRLILLDSVIVGEVGGRLARSEIELLEESLNGNSHPTLISLHHQPVPVGSAWLDEMGLENAKEFAATIADHPEVKGLLWGHVHQQFDDQRKGVRLMATPSTCVQFAPGSATFSIGQQQPGFRLLALLPDGRILSEVMRTAQIPQGLEIASAGYE
;
A
#
# COMPACT_ATOMS: atom_id res chain seq x y z
N MET A 1 10.56 11.47 40.70
CA MET A 1 10.84 11.66 39.26
C MET A 1 9.57 11.32 38.53
N SER A 2 8.86 12.33 38.05
CA SER A 2 7.52 12.19 37.46
C SER A 2 7.67 11.74 36.01
N ALA A 3 7.11 10.58 35.65
CA ALA A 3 7.07 10.09 34.28
C ALA A 3 6.13 10.99 33.46
N LYS A 4 6.66 11.70 32.47
CA LYS A 4 5.86 12.45 31.50
C LYS A 4 5.12 11.45 30.61
N THR A 5 3.79 11.45 30.70
CA THR A 5 2.90 10.79 29.77
C THR A 5 3.18 11.31 28.35
N PRO A 6 3.35 10.44 27.34
CA PRO A 6 3.49 10.89 25.97
C PRO A 6 2.23 11.65 25.52
N PRO A 7 2.34 12.66 24.67
CA PRO A 7 1.18 13.40 24.20
C PRO A 7 0.26 12.46 23.45
N LYS A 8 -1.03 12.48 23.77
CA LYS A 8 -2.09 11.83 23.01
C LYS A 8 -1.97 12.30 21.56
N THR A 9 -1.75 11.38 20.64
CA THR A 9 -1.88 11.63 19.19
C THR A 9 -3.27 12.22 18.97
N ALA A 10 -3.29 13.51 18.68
CA ALA A 10 -4.52 14.22 18.42
C ALA A 10 -5.20 13.58 17.19
N ASP A 11 -6.51 13.50 17.28
CA ASP A 11 -7.47 12.99 16.30
C ASP A 11 -7.43 13.79 14.96
N PHE A 12 -6.26 13.75 14.30
CA PHE A 12 -6.06 14.38 12.99
C PHE A 12 -6.66 13.57 11.84
N SER A 13 -6.99 12.27 12.07
CA SER A 13 -7.50 11.37 11.05
C SER A 13 -8.95 11.69 10.67
N GLN A 14 -9.84 11.84 11.64
CA GLN A 14 -11.28 11.98 11.38
C GLN A 14 -11.70 13.31 10.73
N ALA A 15 -10.97 14.39 10.92
CA ALA A 15 -11.30 15.68 10.31
C ALA A 15 -10.87 15.75 8.83
N ARG A 16 -9.82 15.02 8.43
CA ARG A 16 -9.28 14.96 7.05
C ARG A 16 -9.91 13.85 6.21
N GLU A 17 -10.40 12.76 6.81
CA GLU A 17 -10.99 11.62 6.12
C GLU A 17 -12.24 11.94 5.29
N ARG A 18 -12.94 13.05 5.56
CA ARG A 18 -14.13 13.47 4.79
C ARG A 18 -13.84 14.51 3.71
N GLU A 19 -12.59 14.83 3.46
CA GLU A 19 -12.19 15.88 2.53
C GLU A 19 -12.38 15.48 1.07
N LEU A 20 -12.17 14.21 0.71
CA LEU A 20 -12.31 13.69 -0.66
C LEU A 20 -13.75 13.77 -1.18
N HIS A 21 -14.73 13.40 -0.36
CA HIS A 21 -16.14 13.43 -0.75
C HIS A 21 -16.79 14.83 -0.71
N ARG A 22 -16.17 15.80 -0.03
CA ARG A 22 -16.67 17.16 0.12
C ARG A 22 -16.06 18.16 -0.85
N SER A 23 -14.95 17.81 -1.48
CA SER A 23 -14.20 18.70 -2.36
C SER A 23 -14.58 18.49 -3.81
N THR A 24 -14.87 19.58 -4.53
CA THR A 24 -14.88 19.54 -5.99
C THR A 24 -13.42 19.41 -6.45
N LEU A 25 -12.99 18.20 -6.82
CA LEU A 25 -11.63 17.96 -7.28
C LEU A 25 -11.39 18.64 -8.63
N PRO A 26 -10.22 19.29 -8.85
CA PRO A 26 -9.84 19.82 -10.15
C PRO A 26 -9.80 18.69 -11.20
N LYS A 27 -10.05 19.02 -12.47
CA LYS A 27 -9.97 18.04 -13.57
C LYS A 27 -8.58 17.46 -13.75
N GLU A 28 -7.55 18.24 -13.45
CA GLU A 28 -6.14 17.89 -13.52
C GLU A 28 -5.68 17.02 -12.34
N CYS A 29 -6.54 16.83 -11.34
CA CYS A 29 -6.25 15.94 -10.20
C CYS A 29 -6.06 14.52 -10.69
N LEU A 30 -4.99 13.87 -10.23
CA LEU A 30 -4.76 12.44 -10.45
C LEU A 30 -5.45 11.65 -9.34
N LYS A 31 -6.44 10.85 -9.71
CA LYS A 31 -7.23 10.01 -8.81
C LYS A 31 -6.66 8.60 -8.79
N VAL A 32 -6.21 8.15 -7.62
CA VAL A 32 -5.56 6.85 -7.45
C VAL A 32 -6.33 6.00 -6.45
N LEU A 33 -6.66 4.77 -6.84
CA LEU A 33 -7.07 3.72 -5.91
C LEU A 33 -5.84 2.93 -5.50
N GLN A 34 -5.60 2.74 -4.20
CA GLN A 34 -4.61 1.79 -3.71
C GLN A 34 -5.29 0.58 -3.09
N VAL A 35 -4.87 -0.60 -3.54
CA VAL A 35 -5.12 -1.91 -2.93
C VAL A 35 -3.79 -2.55 -2.55
N THR A 36 -3.74 -3.34 -1.49
CA THR A 36 -2.49 -3.95 -1.03
C THR A 36 -2.78 -5.23 -0.26
N ASP A 37 -1.77 -6.08 -0.15
CA ASP A 37 -1.82 -7.28 0.68
C ASP A 37 -3.06 -8.13 0.38
N THR A 38 -3.25 -8.44 -0.90
CA THR A 38 -4.41 -9.22 -1.36
C THR A 38 -4.26 -10.70 -1.04
N HIS A 39 -3.03 -11.19 -0.94
CA HIS A 39 -2.67 -12.57 -0.60
C HIS A 39 -3.52 -13.61 -1.35
N LEU A 40 -3.77 -13.38 -2.64
CA LEU A 40 -4.54 -14.34 -3.44
C LEU A 40 -3.78 -15.64 -3.62
N TYR A 41 -4.51 -16.71 -3.83
CA TYR A 41 -3.97 -18.03 -4.15
C TYR A 41 -4.37 -18.44 -5.56
N ALA A 42 -3.63 -19.37 -6.14
CA ALA A 42 -4.04 -20.02 -7.39
C ALA A 42 -5.35 -20.81 -7.25
N ASP A 43 -5.67 -21.25 -6.05
CA ASP A 43 -6.93 -21.89 -5.69
C ASP A 43 -7.92 -20.84 -5.17
N ASP A 44 -9.14 -20.79 -5.76
CA ASP A 44 -10.21 -19.88 -5.34
C ASP A 44 -10.65 -20.12 -3.88
N GLY A 45 -10.40 -21.31 -3.33
CA GLY A 45 -10.63 -21.69 -1.94
C GLY A 45 -9.49 -21.31 -0.98
N GLY A 46 -8.41 -20.70 -1.48
CA GLY A 46 -7.24 -20.34 -0.69
C GLY A 46 -7.58 -19.44 0.50
N ARG A 47 -6.94 -19.72 1.64
CA ARG A 47 -7.25 -19.03 2.90
C ARG A 47 -6.00 -18.55 3.59
N LEU A 48 -6.09 -17.35 4.17
CA LEU A 48 -5.11 -16.79 5.07
C LEU A 48 -5.76 -16.58 6.44
N LEU A 49 -5.23 -17.18 7.49
CA LEU A 49 -5.80 -17.09 8.86
C LEU A 49 -7.32 -17.37 8.88
N GLY A 50 -7.75 -18.40 8.14
CA GLY A 50 -9.15 -18.82 8.01
C GLY A 50 -9.99 -18.01 7.01
N VAL A 51 -9.55 -16.85 6.58
CA VAL A 51 -10.26 -15.97 5.62
C VAL A 51 -10.01 -16.44 4.19
N ASN A 52 -11.08 -16.63 3.39
CA ASN A 52 -10.95 -16.78 1.94
C ASN A 52 -10.54 -15.44 1.34
N THR A 53 -9.31 -15.36 0.80
CA THR A 53 -8.72 -14.10 0.36
C THR A 53 -9.36 -13.56 -0.91
N LEU A 54 -9.83 -14.44 -1.80
CA LEU A 54 -10.53 -14.03 -3.02
C LEU A 54 -11.91 -13.42 -2.72
N ASP A 55 -12.69 -14.03 -1.81
CA ASP A 55 -13.99 -13.50 -1.43
C ASP A 55 -13.84 -12.17 -0.68
N SER A 56 -12.80 -12.05 0.16
CA SER A 56 -12.49 -10.80 0.83
C SER A 56 -12.12 -9.69 -0.17
N PHE A 57 -11.25 -10.00 -1.14
CA PHE A 57 -10.87 -9.05 -2.18
C PHE A 57 -12.07 -8.61 -3.03
N ARG A 58 -12.97 -9.55 -3.42
CA ARG A 58 -14.21 -9.22 -4.11
C ARG A 58 -15.09 -8.27 -3.31
N SER A 59 -15.25 -8.52 -2.01
CA SER A 59 -16.01 -7.63 -1.12
C SER A 59 -15.42 -6.22 -1.04
N VAL A 60 -14.09 -6.10 -1.08
CA VAL A 60 -13.40 -4.80 -1.16
C VAL A 60 -13.68 -4.11 -2.49
N ILE A 61 -13.62 -4.83 -3.62
CA ILE A 61 -13.96 -4.29 -4.94
C ILE A 61 -15.42 -3.82 -4.98
N ASP A 62 -16.35 -4.63 -4.50
CA ASP A 62 -17.78 -4.27 -4.47
C ASP A 62 -18.00 -2.99 -3.65
N THR A 63 -17.39 -2.92 -2.46
CA THR A 63 -17.43 -1.71 -1.62
C THR A 63 -16.84 -0.49 -2.35
N PHE A 64 -15.73 -0.67 -3.09
CA PHE A 64 -15.17 0.41 -3.89
C PHE A 64 -16.13 0.86 -4.99
N LEU A 65 -16.73 -0.06 -5.73
CA LEU A 65 -17.68 0.25 -6.81
C LEU A 65 -18.91 1.01 -6.31
N GLU A 66 -19.40 0.69 -5.10
CA GLU A 66 -20.50 1.39 -4.45
C GLU A 66 -20.21 2.87 -4.16
N THR A 67 -18.92 3.26 -4.05
CA THR A 67 -18.55 4.66 -3.88
C THR A 67 -18.86 5.54 -5.09
N GLY A 68 -18.95 4.94 -6.27
CA GLY A 68 -19.05 5.65 -7.54
C GLY A 68 -17.80 6.45 -7.93
N TRP A 69 -16.72 6.35 -7.15
CA TRP A 69 -15.47 7.06 -7.43
C TRP A 69 -14.74 6.44 -8.62
N GLN A 70 -14.28 7.28 -9.54
CA GLN A 70 -13.63 6.84 -10.79
C GLN A 70 -12.13 7.13 -10.69
N PRO A 71 -11.26 6.12 -10.50
CA PRO A 71 -9.81 6.32 -10.49
C PRO A 71 -9.29 6.54 -11.90
N ASP A 72 -8.18 7.26 -12.01
CA ASP A 72 -7.40 7.37 -13.25
C ASP A 72 -6.42 6.20 -13.38
N LEU A 73 -5.98 5.65 -12.24
CA LEU A 73 -5.13 4.47 -12.15
C LEU A 73 -5.27 3.78 -10.79
N ILE A 74 -4.76 2.56 -10.71
CA ILE A 74 -4.70 1.75 -9.48
C ILE A 74 -3.24 1.46 -9.14
N LEU A 75 -2.88 1.52 -7.85
CA LEU A 75 -1.63 1.01 -7.30
C LEU A 75 -1.91 -0.26 -6.49
N ALA A 76 -1.25 -1.36 -6.86
CA ALA A 76 -1.27 -2.62 -6.11
C ALA A 76 0.10 -2.81 -5.45
N THR A 77 0.16 -2.61 -4.11
CA THR A 77 1.41 -2.33 -3.41
C THR A 77 1.96 -3.51 -2.61
N GLY A 78 2.04 -4.67 -3.25
CA GLY A 78 2.74 -5.86 -2.75
C GLY A 78 1.87 -6.84 -1.97
N ASP A 79 2.46 -8.02 -1.73
CA ASP A 79 1.81 -9.20 -1.16
C ASP A 79 0.55 -9.57 -1.93
N LEU A 80 0.71 -9.63 -3.24
CA LEU A 80 -0.42 -9.76 -4.17
C LEU A 80 -0.87 -11.21 -4.30
N VAL A 81 0.08 -12.15 -4.38
CA VAL A 81 -0.20 -13.58 -4.52
C VAL A 81 0.57 -14.38 -3.48
N HIS A 82 -0.13 -14.95 -2.51
CA HIS A 82 0.46 -15.60 -1.34
C HIS A 82 1.30 -16.83 -1.68
N ASP A 83 0.85 -17.64 -2.63
CA ASP A 83 1.58 -18.83 -3.11
C ASP A 83 2.58 -18.52 -4.25
N ALA A 84 2.73 -17.25 -4.63
CA ALA A 84 3.62 -16.74 -5.66
C ALA A 84 3.59 -17.53 -6.99
N THR A 85 2.47 -18.17 -7.31
CA THR A 85 2.36 -19.04 -8.49
C THR A 85 2.04 -18.27 -9.77
N PRO A 86 2.52 -18.72 -10.94
CA PRO A 86 2.13 -18.14 -12.23
C PRO A 86 0.62 -18.09 -12.45
N ARG A 87 -0.14 -19.07 -11.91
CA ARG A 87 -1.59 -19.12 -12.03
C ARG A 87 -2.24 -18.03 -11.17
N GLY A 88 -1.78 -17.85 -9.93
CA GLY A 88 -2.29 -16.82 -9.03
C GLY A 88 -2.11 -15.41 -9.63
N TYR A 89 -0.91 -15.10 -10.16
CA TYR A 89 -0.67 -13.81 -10.82
C TYR A 89 -1.56 -13.58 -12.06
N ARG A 90 -1.74 -14.58 -12.91
CA ARG A 90 -2.66 -14.46 -14.07
C ARG A 90 -4.12 -14.27 -13.65
N GLN A 91 -4.53 -14.88 -12.54
CA GLN A 91 -5.87 -14.71 -11.98
C GLN A 91 -6.06 -13.30 -11.44
N LEU A 92 -5.10 -12.79 -10.69
CA LEU A 92 -5.12 -11.40 -10.20
C LEU A 92 -5.15 -10.41 -11.37
N ALA A 93 -4.31 -10.59 -12.40
CA ALA A 93 -4.32 -9.72 -13.57
C ALA A 93 -5.71 -9.61 -14.20
N LYS A 94 -6.42 -10.75 -14.37
CA LYS A 94 -7.79 -10.77 -14.89
C LYS A 94 -8.78 -10.02 -14.00
N LEU A 95 -8.64 -10.13 -12.67
CA LEU A 95 -9.51 -9.41 -11.74
C LEU A 95 -9.28 -7.90 -11.82
N LEU A 96 -8.02 -7.48 -11.92
CA LEU A 96 -7.65 -6.07 -12.01
C LEU A 96 -7.98 -5.45 -13.37
N ASP A 97 -7.95 -6.22 -14.46
CA ASP A 97 -8.34 -5.76 -15.81
C ASP A 97 -9.78 -5.24 -15.88
N HIS A 98 -10.67 -5.76 -15.04
CA HIS A 98 -12.08 -5.33 -15.04
C HIS A 98 -12.27 -3.86 -14.67
N PHE A 99 -11.26 -3.22 -14.08
CA PHE A 99 -11.34 -1.78 -13.79
C PHE A 99 -11.20 -0.90 -15.05
N GLY A 100 -10.59 -1.42 -16.12
CA GLY A 100 -10.43 -0.70 -17.40
C GLY A 100 -9.56 0.56 -17.31
N VAL A 101 -8.72 0.66 -16.28
CA VAL A 101 -7.74 1.73 -16.07
C VAL A 101 -6.37 1.14 -15.79
N PRO A 102 -5.26 1.87 -16.02
CA PRO A 102 -3.93 1.37 -15.71
C PRO A 102 -3.79 0.90 -14.26
N VAL A 103 -3.23 -0.28 -14.06
CA VAL A 103 -2.90 -0.86 -12.76
C VAL A 103 -1.40 -1.06 -12.70
N TYR A 104 -0.75 -0.40 -11.74
CA TYR A 104 0.67 -0.51 -11.53
C TYR A 104 0.97 -1.27 -10.25
N CYS A 105 1.75 -2.34 -10.39
CA CYS A 105 2.02 -3.29 -9.32
C CYS A 105 3.49 -3.23 -8.90
N LEU A 106 3.73 -3.39 -7.61
CA LEU A 106 5.05 -3.65 -7.04
C LEU A 106 5.00 -4.90 -6.15
N PRO A 107 6.10 -5.61 -5.95
CA PRO A 107 6.11 -6.83 -5.15
C PRO A 107 6.15 -6.55 -3.65
N GLY A 108 5.61 -7.49 -2.84
CA GLY A 108 5.82 -7.63 -1.41
C GLY A 108 6.63 -8.88 -1.07
N ASN A 109 6.84 -9.15 0.22
CA ASN A 109 7.67 -10.27 0.68
C ASN A 109 7.08 -11.65 0.38
N HIS A 110 5.77 -11.77 0.18
CA HIS A 110 5.13 -13.00 -0.29
C HIS A 110 5.22 -13.16 -1.81
N ASP A 111 5.55 -12.12 -2.57
CA ASP A 111 5.68 -12.21 -4.01
C ASP A 111 7.08 -12.68 -4.43
N VAL A 112 7.15 -13.34 -5.58
CA VAL A 112 8.42 -13.60 -6.27
C VAL A 112 8.55 -12.65 -7.45
N PRO A 113 9.40 -11.59 -7.37
CA PRO A 113 9.39 -10.49 -8.33
C PRO A 113 9.57 -10.90 -9.79
N VAL A 114 10.36 -11.95 -10.07
CA VAL A 114 10.56 -12.46 -11.44
C VAL A 114 9.27 -13.10 -11.97
N ILE A 115 8.67 -14.01 -11.18
CA ILE A 115 7.42 -14.69 -11.56
C ILE A 115 6.29 -13.67 -11.71
N MET A 116 6.21 -12.71 -10.78
CA MET A 116 5.24 -11.62 -10.83
C MET A 116 5.36 -10.84 -12.15
N ARG A 117 6.55 -10.35 -12.50
CA ARG A 117 6.76 -9.59 -13.74
C ARG A 117 6.41 -10.38 -15.00
N ASP A 118 6.66 -11.70 -15.01
CA ASP A 118 6.39 -12.54 -16.17
C ASP A 118 4.90 -12.88 -16.34
N HIS A 119 4.12 -12.88 -15.26
CA HIS A 119 2.76 -13.42 -15.27
C HIS A 119 1.67 -12.45 -14.81
N LEU A 120 2.02 -11.35 -14.13
CA LEU A 120 1.10 -10.29 -13.75
C LEU A 120 1.11 -9.17 -14.80
N GLN A 121 0.66 -9.51 -16.01
CA GLN A 121 0.60 -8.60 -17.15
C GLN A 121 -0.70 -8.82 -17.93
N SER A 122 -1.27 -7.70 -18.41
CA SER A 122 -2.44 -7.66 -19.28
C SER A 122 -2.49 -6.31 -20.01
N ASP A 123 -3.62 -5.99 -20.65
CA ASP A 123 -3.79 -4.70 -21.34
C ASP A 123 -3.71 -3.51 -20.38
N PHE A 124 -4.14 -3.68 -19.14
CA PHE A 124 -4.14 -2.62 -18.13
C PHE A 124 -3.15 -2.86 -16.99
N VAL A 125 -2.70 -4.08 -16.73
CA VAL A 125 -1.85 -4.43 -15.58
C VAL A 125 -0.39 -4.54 -15.97
N SER A 126 0.48 -3.87 -15.24
CA SER A 126 1.94 -3.88 -15.46
C SER A 126 2.73 -3.56 -14.19
N CYS A 127 4.05 -3.77 -14.24
CA CYS A 127 4.96 -3.53 -13.12
C CYS A 127 6.03 -2.47 -13.50
N PRO A 128 5.64 -1.23 -13.84
CA PRO A 128 6.60 -0.17 -14.15
C PRO A 128 7.34 0.27 -12.89
N ARG A 129 8.49 0.91 -13.10
CA ARG A 129 9.27 1.45 -11.99
C ARG A 129 9.03 2.95 -11.77
N VAL A 130 8.82 3.69 -12.86
CA VAL A 130 8.55 5.12 -12.84
C VAL A 130 7.46 5.42 -13.86
N VAL A 131 6.47 6.21 -13.46
CA VAL A 131 5.36 6.64 -14.31
C VAL A 131 5.09 8.12 -14.09
N ASP A 132 5.02 8.88 -15.17
CA ASP A 132 4.53 10.25 -15.15
C ASP A 132 3.07 10.29 -15.59
N HIS A 133 2.15 10.80 -14.76
CA HIS A 133 0.74 10.88 -15.07
C HIS A 133 0.11 12.15 -14.48
N LYS A 134 -0.61 12.92 -15.30
CA LYS A 134 -1.29 14.16 -14.91
C LYS A 134 -0.42 15.10 -14.06
N GLY A 135 0.86 15.25 -14.42
CA GLY A 135 1.79 16.14 -13.73
C GLY A 135 2.33 15.61 -12.41
N TRP A 136 2.10 14.37 -12.07
CA TRP A 136 2.72 13.65 -10.97
C TRP A 136 3.71 12.60 -11.46
N ARG A 137 4.80 12.42 -10.72
CA ARG A 137 5.71 11.29 -10.85
C ARG A 137 5.38 10.25 -9.78
N LEU A 138 5.16 9.00 -10.22
CA LEU A 138 4.97 7.84 -9.36
C LEU A 138 6.22 6.97 -9.48
N ILE A 139 6.87 6.69 -8.35
CA ILE A 139 8.05 5.81 -8.28
C ILE A 139 7.66 4.57 -7.50
N LEU A 140 7.82 3.39 -8.10
CA LEU A 140 7.48 2.10 -7.51
C LEU A 140 8.77 1.33 -7.23
N LEU A 141 9.16 1.22 -5.96
CA LEU A 141 10.40 0.60 -5.52
C LEU A 141 10.16 -0.85 -5.11
N ASP A 142 11.09 -1.73 -5.49
CA ASP A 142 11.14 -3.11 -5.04
C ASP A 142 11.96 -3.18 -3.74
N SER A 143 11.30 -3.50 -2.64
CA SER A 143 11.93 -3.61 -1.32
C SER A 143 12.05 -5.06 -0.84
N VAL A 144 11.84 -6.05 -1.73
CA VAL A 144 11.86 -7.47 -1.39
C VAL A 144 13.29 -7.97 -1.16
N ILE A 145 13.50 -8.67 -0.05
CA ILE A 145 14.64 -9.55 0.17
C ILE A 145 14.12 -10.98 0.02
N VAL A 146 14.63 -11.71 -0.97
CA VAL A 146 14.12 -13.06 -1.25
C VAL A 146 14.31 -13.98 -0.05
N GLY A 147 13.19 -14.53 0.46
CA GLY A 147 13.16 -15.44 1.61
C GLY A 147 13.14 -14.75 2.98
N GLU A 148 13.02 -13.43 3.03
CA GLU A 148 12.91 -12.65 4.26
C GLU A 148 11.54 -11.96 4.35
N VAL A 149 11.05 -11.73 5.57
CA VAL A 149 9.81 -10.98 5.80
C VAL A 149 10.06 -9.46 5.80
N GLY A 150 11.23 -9.03 6.30
CA GLY A 150 11.65 -7.64 6.26
C GLY A 150 12.11 -7.20 4.87
N GLY A 151 12.17 -5.90 4.64
CA GLY A 151 12.53 -5.34 3.34
C GLY A 151 13.82 -4.55 3.32
N ARG A 152 14.41 -4.41 2.14
CA ARG A 152 15.57 -3.57 1.88
C ARG A 152 15.54 -3.06 0.44
N LEU A 153 15.86 -1.80 0.22
CA LEU A 153 16.13 -1.30 -1.12
C LEU A 153 17.53 -1.73 -1.54
N ALA A 154 17.63 -2.51 -2.61
CA ALA A 154 18.90 -2.85 -3.22
C ALA A 154 19.62 -1.58 -3.71
N ARG A 155 20.93 -1.66 -3.95
CA ARG A 155 21.70 -0.52 -4.47
C ARG A 155 21.09 0.03 -5.77
N SER A 156 20.65 -0.84 -6.67
CA SER A 156 19.98 -0.47 -7.92
C SER A 156 18.67 0.28 -7.71
N GLU A 157 17.95 0.02 -6.60
CA GLU A 157 16.72 0.72 -6.25
C GLU A 157 17.00 2.15 -5.75
N ILE A 158 18.07 2.30 -4.97
CA ILE A 158 18.52 3.63 -4.52
C ILE A 158 19.01 4.44 -5.74
N GLU A 159 19.79 3.83 -6.64
CA GLU A 159 20.24 4.49 -7.88
C GLU A 159 19.06 4.89 -8.77
N LEU A 160 18.08 4.01 -8.97
CA LEU A 160 16.83 4.34 -9.70
C LEU A 160 16.11 5.53 -9.06
N LEU A 161 16.02 5.55 -7.73
CA LEU A 161 15.38 6.63 -6.98
C LEU A 161 16.12 7.96 -7.19
N GLU A 162 17.45 7.97 -7.02
CA GLU A 162 18.31 9.14 -7.24
C GLU A 162 18.17 9.67 -8.68
N GLU A 163 18.26 8.79 -9.69
CA GLU A 163 18.07 9.14 -11.09
C GLU A 163 16.67 9.70 -11.38
N SER A 164 15.64 9.10 -10.78
CA SER A 164 14.25 9.51 -10.98
C SER A 164 13.92 10.86 -10.32
N LEU A 165 14.59 11.21 -9.24
CA LEU A 165 14.42 12.50 -8.55
C LEU A 165 15.31 13.58 -9.14
N ASN A 166 16.48 13.23 -9.69
CA ASN A 166 17.42 14.19 -10.21
C ASN A 166 16.83 14.96 -11.40
N GLY A 167 16.76 16.30 -11.28
CA GLY A 167 16.19 17.19 -12.30
C GLY A 167 14.64 17.08 -12.45
N ASN A 168 13.99 16.32 -11.58
CA ASN A 168 12.51 16.26 -11.57
C ASN A 168 11.93 17.50 -10.86
N SER A 169 10.90 18.07 -11.47
CA SER A 169 10.13 19.19 -10.88
C SER A 169 8.67 18.82 -10.56
N HIS A 170 8.25 17.61 -10.93
CA HIS A 170 6.87 17.16 -10.68
C HIS A 170 6.72 16.70 -9.24
N PRO A 171 5.61 17.04 -8.57
CA PRO A 171 5.29 16.41 -7.29
C PRO A 171 5.35 14.88 -7.42
N THR A 172 5.99 14.23 -6.45
CA THR A 172 6.32 12.81 -6.52
C THR A 172 5.68 12.04 -5.38
N LEU A 173 5.05 10.90 -5.72
CA LEU A 173 4.60 9.87 -4.79
C LEU A 173 5.51 8.65 -4.95
N ILE A 174 6.15 8.23 -3.86
CA ILE A 174 6.97 7.02 -3.83
C ILE A 174 6.17 5.90 -3.17
N SER A 175 6.09 4.76 -3.82
CA SER A 175 5.43 3.56 -3.31
C SER A 175 6.43 2.43 -3.16
N LEU A 176 6.37 1.72 -2.04
CA LEU A 176 7.16 0.51 -1.74
C LEU A 176 6.28 -0.40 -0.87
N HIS A 177 6.68 -1.67 -0.67
CA HIS A 177 5.86 -2.55 0.15
C HIS A 177 6.13 -2.39 1.64
N HIS A 178 7.39 -2.45 2.08
CA HIS A 178 7.77 -2.39 3.49
C HIS A 178 7.78 -0.97 4.03
N GLN A 179 7.28 -0.78 5.25
CA GLN A 179 7.21 0.53 5.91
C GLN A 179 8.61 1.14 6.12
N PRO A 180 8.82 2.40 5.69
CA PRO A 180 10.10 3.10 5.88
C PRO A 180 10.21 3.82 7.23
N VAL A 181 9.19 3.73 8.07
CA VAL A 181 9.12 4.34 9.40
C VAL A 181 8.39 3.40 10.37
N PRO A 182 8.70 3.44 11.67
CA PRO A 182 7.93 2.71 12.68
C PRO A 182 6.45 3.11 12.65
N VAL A 183 5.56 2.10 12.73
CA VAL A 183 4.10 2.26 12.78
C VAL A 183 3.54 2.11 14.20
N GLY A 184 4.40 1.76 15.18
CA GLY A 184 4.05 1.64 16.58
C GLY A 184 3.60 0.25 17.02
N SER A 185 3.71 -0.76 16.14
CA SER A 185 3.53 -2.18 16.48
C SER A 185 4.93 -2.81 16.51
N ALA A 186 5.46 -3.13 17.69
CA ALA A 186 6.87 -3.45 17.88
C ALA A 186 7.34 -4.62 16.98
N TRP A 187 6.56 -5.68 16.85
CA TRP A 187 6.89 -6.82 16.00
C TRP A 187 6.91 -6.49 14.49
N LEU A 188 6.03 -5.58 14.03
CA LEU A 188 6.04 -5.09 12.66
C LEU A 188 7.22 -4.12 12.42
N ASP A 189 7.54 -3.31 13.43
CA ASP A 189 8.63 -2.34 13.33
C ASP A 189 10.00 -3.02 13.20
N GLU A 190 10.13 -4.30 13.62
CA GLU A 190 11.31 -5.15 13.40
C GLU A 190 11.39 -5.70 11.96
N MET A 191 10.29 -5.70 11.19
CA MET A 191 10.19 -6.23 9.84
C MET A 191 10.00 -5.14 8.76
N GLY A 192 10.33 -3.90 9.09
CA GLY A 192 10.24 -2.78 8.17
C GLY A 192 11.42 -2.71 7.18
N LEU A 193 11.61 -1.55 6.58
CA LEU A 193 12.71 -1.30 5.65
C LEU A 193 14.04 -1.18 6.40
N GLU A 194 14.95 -2.15 6.25
CA GLU A 194 16.25 -2.20 6.95
C GLU A 194 17.10 -0.95 6.72
N ASN A 195 17.18 -0.49 5.48
CA ASN A 195 17.95 0.70 5.12
C ASN A 195 17.09 1.98 5.03
N ALA A 196 16.09 2.10 5.90
CA ALA A 196 15.21 3.26 5.97
C ALA A 196 15.96 4.59 6.17
N LYS A 197 17.11 4.58 6.87
CA LYS A 197 17.94 5.79 7.06
C LYS A 197 18.59 6.25 5.75
N GLU A 198 19.11 5.31 4.94
CA GLU A 198 19.67 5.58 3.62
C GLU A 198 18.56 6.11 2.69
N PHE A 199 17.43 5.43 2.62
CA PHE A 199 16.27 5.89 1.86
C PHE A 199 15.82 7.31 2.26
N ALA A 200 15.70 7.59 3.56
CA ALA A 200 15.33 8.90 4.06
C ALA A 200 16.38 9.99 3.72
N ALA A 201 17.67 9.63 3.71
CA ALA A 201 18.73 10.55 3.29
C ALA A 201 18.67 10.87 1.79
N THR A 202 18.40 9.86 0.96
CA THR A 202 18.23 10.02 -0.50
C THR A 202 17.12 11.00 -0.86
N ILE A 203 16.00 10.99 -0.13
CA ILE A 203 14.85 11.87 -0.42
C ILE A 203 14.91 13.23 0.31
N ALA A 204 15.87 13.44 1.21
CA ALA A 204 15.86 14.58 2.14
C ALA A 204 15.92 15.95 1.44
N ASP A 205 16.67 16.04 0.35
CA ASP A 205 16.90 17.27 -0.42
C ASP A 205 15.97 17.41 -1.64
N HIS A 206 14.93 16.58 -1.69
CA HIS A 206 13.97 16.51 -2.78
C HIS A 206 12.58 17.03 -2.35
N PRO A 207 12.33 18.34 -2.38
CA PRO A 207 11.07 18.94 -1.95
C PRO A 207 9.88 18.56 -2.84
N GLU A 208 10.12 18.02 -4.03
CA GLU A 208 9.11 17.44 -4.91
C GLU A 208 8.51 16.15 -4.37
N VAL A 209 9.17 15.42 -3.47
CA VAL A 209 8.59 14.24 -2.79
C VAL A 209 7.51 14.69 -1.82
N LYS A 210 6.25 14.34 -2.13
CA LYS A 210 5.06 14.76 -1.36
C LYS A 210 4.46 13.65 -0.53
N GLY A 211 4.69 12.39 -0.89
CA GLY A 211 4.14 11.26 -0.17
C GLY A 211 4.94 9.97 -0.32
N LEU A 212 4.89 9.16 0.74
CA LEU A 212 5.31 7.76 0.76
C LEU A 212 4.07 6.90 1.01
N LEU A 213 3.92 5.82 0.25
CA LEU A 213 2.76 4.95 0.26
C LEU A 213 3.21 3.49 0.32
N TRP A 214 2.63 2.70 1.26
CA TRP A 214 3.06 1.31 1.44
C TRP A 214 1.94 0.38 1.90
N GLY A 215 2.23 -0.92 1.92
CA GLY A 215 1.41 -2.03 2.43
C GLY A 215 2.02 -2.68 3.68
N HIS A 216 2.15 -4.02 3.65
CA HIS A 216 2.86 -4.87 4.61
C HIS A 216 2.28 -4.89 6.05
N VAL A 217 1.95 -3.75 6.60
CA VAL A 217 1.55 -3.63 8.00
C VAL A 217 0.09 -4.02 8.25
N HIS A 218 -0.70 -4.23 7.20
CA HIS A 218 -2.14 -4.51 7.27
C HIS A 218 -2.90 -3.58 8.23
N GLN A 219 -2.44 -2.33 8.30
CA GLN A 219 -3.01 -1.28 9.16
C GLN A 219 -3.17 0.01 8.35
N GLN A 220 -4.14 0.81 8.76
CA GLN A 220 -4.16 2.21 8.37
C GLN A 220 -3.13 2.98 9.17
N PHE A 221 -2.25 3.70 8.48
CA PHE A 221 -1.32 4.64 9.10
C PHE A 221 -1.32 5.94 8.30
N ASP A 222 -1.38 7.07 9.00
CA ASP A 222 -1.31 8.40 8.41
C ASP A 222 -0.46 9.31 9.32
N ASP A 223 0.63 9.84 8.79
CA ASP A 223 1.51 10.79 9.47
C ASP A 223 2.03 11.83 8.44
N GLN A 224 2.65 12.88 8.90
CA GLN A 224 3.30 13.86 8.05
C GLN A 224 4.61 14.31 8.70
N ARG A 225 5.73 14.13 7.98
CA ARG A 225 7.06 14.55 8.45
C ARG A 225 7.74 15.43 7.40
N LYS A 226 8.20 16.61 7.80
CA LYS A 226 8.92 17.56 6.93
C LYS A 226 8.20 17.84 5.59
N GLY A 227 6.87 17.90 5.61
CA GLY A 227 6.07 18.14 4.41
C GLY A 227 5.70 16.90 3.59
N VAL A 228 6.31 15.74 3.85
CA VAL A 228 6.01 14.46 3.19
C VAL A 228 4.90 13.73 3.95
N ARG A 229 3.84 13.33 3.25
CA ARG A 229 2.79 12.46 3.80
C ARG A 229 3.28 11.02 3.86
N LEU A 230 3.01 10.34 4.96
CA LEU A 230 3.38 8.95 5.23
C LEU A 230 2.10 8.15 5.38
N MET A 231 1.87 7.16 4.50
CA MET A 231 0.58 6.50 4.39
C MET A 231 0.74 4.99 4.23
N ALA A 232 0.17 4.21 5.19
CA ALA A 232 -0.07 2.79 4.99
C ALA A 232 -1.55 2.52 4.77
N THR A 233 -1.84 1.50 3.97
CA THR A 233 -3.19 1.09 3.65
C THR A 233 -3.52 -0.25 4.30
N PRO A 234 -4.75 -0.45 4.80
CA PRO A 234 -5.19 -1.74 5.28
C PRO A 234 -5.15 -2.80 4.18
N SER A 235 -4.88 -4.03 4.56
CA SER A 235 -4.99 -5.17 3.65
C SER A 235 -6.41 -5.34 3.13
N THR A 236 -6.53 -5.92 1.95
CA THR A 236 -7.83 -6.34 1.40
C THR A 236 -8.32 -7.68 1.99
N CYS A 237 -7.56 -8.29 2.91
CA CYS A 237 -7.98 -9.53 3.59
C CYS A 237 -7.92 -9.42 5.11
N VAL A 238 -6.84 -9.84 5.77
CA VAL A 238 -6.70 -9.81 7.24
C VAL A 238 -6.05 -8.51 7.70
N GLN A 239 -6.39 -8.08 8.92
CA GLN A 239 -5.78 -6.90 9.53
C GLN A 239 -4.93 -7.30 10.73
N PHE A 240 -3.85 -6.56 11.01
CA PHE A 240 -3.08 -6.70 12.24
C PHE A 240 -3.48 -5.64 13.25
N ALA A 241 -3.46 -6.00 14.54
CA ALA A 241 -3.86 -5.10 15.62
C ALA A 241 -2.84 -3.98 15.80
N PRO A 242 -3.23 -2.70 15.69
CA PRO A 242 -2.32 -1.59 15.92
C PRO A 242 -1.79 -1.54 17.35
N GLY A 243 -0.52 -1.13 17.50
CA GLY A 243 0.12 -0.93 18.80
C GLY A 243 0.46 -2.21 19.55
N SER A 244 0.40 -3.38 18.91
CA SER A 244 0.73 -4.66 19.55
C SER A 244 2.23 -4.90 19.63
N ALA A 245 2.69 -5.47 20.75
CA ALA A 245 4.09 -5.81 20.93
C ALA A 245 4.48 -7.13 20.25
N THR A 246 3.53 -8.03 20.07
CA THR A 246 3.69 -9.35 19.43
C THR A 246 2.65 -9.49 18.33
N PHE A 247 2.81 -10.49 17.45
CA PHE A 247 1.81 -10.81 16.44
C PHE A 247 0.40 -10.83 17.02
N SER A 248 -0.50 -10.08 16.41
CA SER A 248 -1.88 -10.00 16.87
C SER A 248 -2.80 -9.60 15.72
N ILE A 249 -3.87 -10.38 15.54
CA ILE A 249 -4.87 -10.12 14.50
C ILE A 249 -5.82 -9.03 14.96
N GLY A 250 -6.03 -8.03 14.09
CA GLY A 250 -7.00 -6.95 14.31
C GLY A 250 -8.41 -7.36 13.92
N GLN A 251 -9.39 -6.69 14.50
CA GLN A 251 -10.80 -6.90 14.20
C GLN A 251 -11.38 -5.78 13.31
N GLN A 252 -10.52 -5.04 12.63
CA GLN A 252 -10.95 -4.09 11.61
C GLN A 252 -11.32 -4.82 10.33
N GLN A 253 -12.21 -4.22 9.57
CA GLN A 253 -12.60 -4.73 8.26
C GLN A 253 -11.47 -4.52 7.23
N PRO A 254 -11.40 -5.37 6.18
CA PRO A 254 -10.59 -5.14 5.00
C PRO A 254 -10.89 -3.80 4.34
N GLY A 255 -9.90 -3.26 3.63
CA GLY A 255 -10.10 -1.95 3.05
C GLY A 255 -9.18 -1.60 1.90
N PHE A 256 -9.28 -0.36 1.49
CA PHE A 256 -8.52 0.26 0.41
C PHE A 256 -8.33 1.74 0.70
N ARG A 257 -7.46 2.39 -0.08
CA ARG A 257 -7.23 3.84 0.05
C ARG A 257 -7.55 4.54 -1.25
N LEU A 258 -8.28 5.64 -1.15
CA LEU A 258 -8.46 6.62 -2.21
C LEU A 258 -7.47 7.77 -2.02
N LEU A 259 -6.86 8.20 -3.12
CA LEU A 259 -5.94 9.32 -3.15
C LEU A 259 -6.34 10.29 -4.25
N ALA A 260 -6.40 11.57 -3.94
CA ALA A 260 -6.47 12.64 -4.92
C ALA A 260 -5.18 13.45 -4.85
N LEU A 261 -4.36 13.30 -5.88
CA LEU A 261 -3.07 13.96 -6.03
C LEU A 261 -3.31 15.27 -6.80
N LEU A 262 -3.23 16.40 -6.10
CA LEU A 262 -3.56 17.70 -6.64
C LEU A 262 -2.40 18.31 -7.45
N PRO A 263 -2.65 19.16 -8.45
CA PRO A 263 -1.61 19.77 -9.27
C PRO A 263 -0.59 20.61 -8.48
N ASP A 264 -0.98 21.10 -7.30
CA ASP A 264 -0.12 21.88 -6.40
C ASP A 264 0.75 21.02 -5.47
N GLY A 265 0.73 19.69 -5.62
CA GLY A 265 1.49 18.75 -4.82
C GLY A 265 0.82 18.32 -3.51
N ARG A 266 -0.37 18.82 -3.17
CA ARG A 266 -1.15 18.33 -2.04
C ARG A 266 -1.73 16.95 -2.33
N ILE A 267 -1.80 16.10 -1.32
CA ILE A 267 -2.43 14.78 -1.36
C ILE A 267 -3.64 14.80 -0.43
N LEU A 268 -4.84 14.58 -0.97
CA LEU A 268 -6.01 14.24 -0.19
C LEU A 268 -6.14 12.71 -0.17
N SER A 269 -6.53 12.15 0.96
CA SER A 269 -6.56 10.69 1.12
C SER A 269 -7.65 10.26 2.07
N GLU A 270 -8.29 9.13 1.75
CA GLU A 270 -9.30 8.50 2.56
C GLU A 270 -9.14 6.97 2.52
N VAL A 271 -9.21 6.32 3.69
CA VAL A 271 -9.29 4.87 3.79
C VAL A 271 -10.75 4.47 3.93
N MET A 272 -11.18 3.54 3.09
CA MET A 272 -12.51 2.95 3.14
C MET A 272 -12.40 1.46 3.48
N ARG A 273 -13.43 0.94 4.13
CA ARG A 273 -13.45 -0.45 4.61
C ARG A 273 -14.78 -1.10 4.24
N THR A 274 -14.74 -2.42 4.07
CA THR A 274 -15.97 -3.22 3.91
C THR A 274 -16.88 -3.10 5.13
N ALA A 275 -18.16 -3.41 4.97
CA ALA A 275 -19.12 -3.33 6.08
C ALA A 275 -18.90 -4.37 7.16
N GLN A 276 -18.26 -5.51 6.84
CA GLN A 276 -18.12 -6.65 7.73
C GLN A 276 -16.70 -7.19 7.77
N ILE A 277 -16.33 -7.77 8.90
CA ILE A 277 -15.13 -8.59 9.04
C ILE A 277 -15.34 -9.89 8.25
N PRO A 278 -14.33 -10.39 7.51
CA PRO A 278 -14.45 -11.63 6.75
C PRO A 278 -14.79 -12.82 7.66
N GLN A 279 -15.62 -13.72 7.15
CA GLN A 279 -15.98 -14.94 7.86
C GLN A 279 -14.77 -15.88 8.00
N GLY A 280 -14.70 -16.61 9.08
CA GLY A 280 -13.67 -17.61 9.34
C GLY A 280 -12.38 -17.07 9.95
N LEU A 281 -12.28 -15.77 10.25
CA LEU A 281 -11.09 -15.16 10.80
C LEU A 281 -10.65 -15.81 12.11
N GLU A 282 -9.46 -16.38 12.15
CA GLU A 282 -8.85 -17.11 13.28
C GLU A 282 -8.09 -16.14 14.22
N ILE A 283 -8.82 -15.34 14.97
CA ILE A 283 -8.28 -14.27 15.83
C ILE A 283 -7.23 -14.78 16.85
N ALA A 284 -7.32 -16.04 17.26
CA ALA A 284 -6.42 -16.64 18.25
C ALA A 284 -5.12 -17.21 17.64
N SER A 285 -4.89 -17.06 16.33
CA SER A 285 -3.64 -17.53 15.71
C SER A 285 -2.43 -16.80 16.30
N ALA A 286 -1.34 -17.55 16.51
CA ALA A 286 -0.07 -17.02 17.03
C ALA A 286 0.92 -16.60 15.92
N GLY A 287 0.53 -16.73 14.67
CA GLY A 287 1.32 -16.40 13.47
C GLY A 287 0.71 -17.04 12.24
N TYR A 288 1.29 -16.77 11.09
CA TYR A 288 1.00 -17.44 9.81
C TYR A 288 2.28 -17.56 8.99
N GLU A 289 2.33 -18.60 8.20
CA GLU A 289 3.37 -18.85 7.21
C GLU A 289 2.81 -18.60 5.79
#